data_0c32f92188e93a183d282a29088cf71e
#
_entry.id   0c32f92188e93a183d282a29088cf71e
#
_cell.length_a   1.000
_cell.length_b   1.000
_cell.length_c   1.000
_cell.angle_alpha   90.00
_cell.angle_beta   90.00
_cell.angle_gamma   90.00
#
_symmetry.space_group_name_H-M   'P 1'
#
loop_
_entity.id
_entity.type
_entity.pdbx_description
1 polymer ?
#
loop_
_entity_poly.entity_id
_entity_poly.type
_entity_poly.pdbx_seq_one_letter_code
_entity_poly.pdbx_strand_id
1 'polypeptide(L)'
;MLKRLILIVVATVFFSLQFNVGDAAALEVDENLRTVPLSAKGGTLVISNEVLSQGQRLFGQNCTKCHIQGKTKTNPNVGLSLEELNGAEPRRDNFEGLVDYLQNPTTYDGEETLVLIHPNTSRSDIFPELKNVSAEDEEALAGYMLIAPKLDPKWGGTIYN
;
A
#
# COMPACT_ATOMS: atom_id res chain seq x y z
N MET A 1 51.98 -22.85 -0.33
CA MET A 1 51.52 -22.03 0.79
C MET A 1 50.80 -20.78 0.34
N LEU A 2 51.34 -19.98 -0.57
CA LEU A 2 50.74 -18.72 -1.06
C LEU A 2 49.27 -18.86 -1.57
N LYS A 3 48.99 -19.89 -2.40
CA LYS A 3 47.64 -20.14 -2.92
C LYS A 3 46.58 -20.43 -1.83
N ARG A 4 46.96 -21.11 -0.75
CA ARG A 4 46.06 -21.39 0.40
C ARG A 4 45.82 -20.12 1.22
N LEU A 5 46.83 -19.27 1.36
CA LEU A 5 46.70 -18.00 2.05
C LEU A 5 45.79 -17.02 1.30
N ILE A 6 45.91 -16.94 -0.01
CA ILE A 6 45.02 -16.13 -0.89
C ILE A 6 43.58 -16.62 -0.79
N LEU A 7 43.31 -17.93 -0.81
CA LEU A 7 41.97 -18.48 -0.66
C LEU A 7 41.34 -18.15 0.71
N ILE A 8 42.13 -18.20 1.79
CA ILE A 8 41.63 -17.86 3.13
C ILE A 8 41.29 -16.37 3.20
N VAL A 9 42.17 -15.48 2.67
CA VAL A 9 41.91 -14.04 2.66
C VAL A 9 40.69 -13.69 1.83
N VAL A 10 40.50 -14.28 0.65
CA VAL A 10 39.32 -14.08 -0.19
C VAL A 10 38.06 -14.58 0.50
N ALA A 11 38.10 -15.74 1.16
CA ALA A 11 36.96 -16.29 1.88
C ALA A 11 36.57 -15.41 3.08
N THR A 12 37.54 -14.88 3.85
CA THR A 12 37.26 -13.99 4.99
C THR A 12 36.72 -12.63 4.55
N VAL A 13 37.23 -12.06 3.46
CA VAL A 13 36.68 -10.80 2.89
C VAL A 13 35.27 -11.01 2.37
N PHE A 14 35.00 -12.13 1.68
CA PHE A 14 33.65 -12.46 1.19
C PHE A 14 32.68 -12.67 2.35
N PHE A 15 33.09 -13.33 3.43
CA PHE A 15 32.26 -13.57 4.60
C PHE A 15 31.97 -12.28 5.39
N SER A 16 32.95 -11.38 5.52
CA SER A 16 32.76 -10.08 6.20
C SER A 16 31.86 -9.11 5.42
N LEU A 17 31.78 -9.21 4.09
CA LEU A 17 30.87 -8.42 3.27
C LEU A 17 29.39 -8.87 3.40
N GLN A 18 29.17 -10.12 3.80
CA GLN A 18 27.79 -10.65 3.99
C GLN A 18 27.13 -10.19 5.29
N PHE A 19 27.90 -9.73 6.29
CA PHE A 19 27.36 -9.21 7.55
C PHE A 19 27.01 -7.72 7.52
N ASN A 20 27.28 -7.01 6.42
CA ASN A 20 26.87 -5.62 6.22
C ASN A 20 25.61 -5.48 5.36
N VAL A 21 24.72 -6.49 5.35
CA VAL A 21 23.33 -6.26 4.93
C VAL A 21 22.73 -5.43 6.06
N GLY A 22 22.86 -4.12 5.95
CA GLY A 22 22.22 -3.21 6.89
C GLY A 22 20.74 -3.58 6.94
N ASP A 23 20.19 -3.72 8.15
CA ASP A 23 18.77 -3.71 8.35
C ASP A 23 18.24 -2.52 7.56
N ALA A 24 17.43 -2.79 6.54
CA ALA A 24 16.64 -1.75 5.91
C ALA A 24 15.82 -1.16 7.06
N ALA A 25 16.19 0.04 7.51
CA ALA A 25 15.52 0.68 8.63
C ALA A 25 14.03 0.67 8.31
N ALA A 26 13.27 -0.15 9.03
CA ALA A 26 11.83 -0.19 8.90
C ALA A 26 11.34 1.24 9.13
N LEU A 27 10.42 1.71 8.32
CA LEU A 27 9.84 3.04 8.45
C LEU A 27 9.16 3.11 9.82
N GLU A 28 9.81 3.76 10.80
CA GLU A 28 9.20 3.99 12.11
C GLU A 28 8.32 5.23 12.04
N VAL A 29 7.01 4.99 11.96
CA VAL A 29 5.99 6.04 11.98
C VAL A 29 5.33 6.06 13.37
N ASP A 30 5.09 7.27 13.89
CA ASP A 30 4.42 7.48 15.16
C ASP A 30 3.03 6.79 15.19
N GLU A 31 2.66 6.21 16.34
CA GLU A 31 1.41 5.47 16.51
C GLU A 31 0.18 6.33 16.21
N ASN A 32 0.20 7.62 16.55
CA ASN A 32 -0.92 8.53 16.27
C ASN A 32 -1.18 8.67 14.76
N LEU A 33 -0.11 8.66 13.94
CA LEU A 33 -0.23 8.70 12.48
C LEU A 33 -0.71 7.36 11.92
N ARG A 34 -0.39 6.23 12.60
CA ARG A 34 -0.80 4.89 12.22
C ARG A 34 -2.17 4.47 12.74
N THR A 35 -2.80 5.30 13.56
CA THR A 35 -4.17 5.08 14.03
C THR A 35 -5.15 5.56 12.96
N VAL A 36 -6.00 4.66 12.48
CA VAL A 36 -6.99 4.90 11.42
C VAL A 36 -8.42 4.59 11.92
N PRO A 37 -9.46 5.19 11.32
CA PRO A 37 -10.84 4.78 11.58
C PRO A 37 -11.05 3.32 11.19
N LEU A 38 -11.67 2.52 12.07
CA LEU A 38 -11.94 1.11 11.80
C LEU A 38 -13.09 0.95 10.80
N SER A 39 -14.21 1.59 11.07
CA SER A 39 -15.41 1.49 10.23
C SER A 39 -16.21 2.78 10.20
N ALA A 40 -17.18 2.88 9.29
CA ALA A 40 -18.13 3.99 9.24
C ALA A 40 -19.02 4.09 10.53
N LYS A 41 -19.12 2.99 11.29
CA LYS A 41 -19.85 2.95 12.57
C LYS A 41 -19.00 3.41 13.76
N GLY A 42 -17.73 3.66 13.56
CA GLY A 42 -16.76 4.09 14.57
C GLY A 42 -15.71 3.06 14.90
N GLY A 43 -14.92 3.32 15.95
CA GLY A 43 -13.75 2.55 16.34
C GLY A 43 -12.49 3.03 15.63
N THR A 44 -11.35 2.60 16.16
CA THR A 44 -10.02 2.89 15.61
C THR A 44 -9.18 1.62 15.57
N LEU A 45 -8.23 1.57 14.65
CA LEU A 45 -7.27 0.50 14.48
C LEU A 45 -5.86 1.11 14.40
N VAL A 46 -4.90 0.53 15.10
CA VAL A 46 -3.48 0.89 14.98
C VAL A 46 -2.81 -0.09 14.02
N ILE A 47 -2.30 0.42 12.91
CA ILE A 47 -1.54 -0.37 11.94
C ILE A 47 -0.09 -0.48 12.42
N SER A 48 0.49 -1.69 12.45
CA SER A 48 1.90 -1.84 12.82
C SER A 48 2.84 -1.27 11.75
N ASN A 49 4.08 -0.95 12.10
CA ASN A 49 5.07 -0.45 11.14
C ASN A 49 5.40 -1.50 10.06
N GLU A 50 5.36 -2.78 10.42
CA GLU A 50 5.58 -3.89 9.49
C GLU A 50 4.46 -3.96 8.45
N VAL A 51 3.20 -3.90 8.90
CA VAL A 51 2.01 -3.90 8.02
C VAL A 51 1.99 -2.65 7.14
N LEU A 52 2.33 -1.48 7.69
CA LEU A 52 2.46 -0.23 6.92
C LEU A 52 3.52 -0.34 5.82
N SER A 53 4.70 -0.89 6.15
CA SER A 53 5.79 -1.12 5.18
C SER A 53 5.39 -2.13 4.10
N GLN A 54 4.64 -3.17 4.47
CA GLN A 54 4.09 -4.16 3.54
C GLN A 54 3.10 -3.49 2.58
N GLY A 55 2.15 -2.72 3.10
CA GLY A 55 1.15 -2.00 2.30
C GLY A 55 1.79 -0.99 1.33
N GLN A 56 2.81 -0.25 1.79
CA GLN A 56 3.57 0.66 0.93
C GLN A 56 4.23 -0.07 -0.25
N ARG A 57 4.87 -1.22 0.01
CA ARG A 57 5.49 -2.03 -1.04
C ARG A 57 4.45 -2.57 -2.02
N LEU A 58 3.34 -3.12 -1.53
CA LEU A 58 2.26 -3.66 -2.35
C LEU A 58 1.60 -2.57 -3.21
N PHE A 59 1.36 -1.39 -2.63
CA PHE A 59 0.84 -0.24 -3.36
C PHE A 59 1.80 0.20 -4.48
N GLY A 60 3.10 0.24 -4.18
CA GLY A 60 4.14 0.53 -5.16
C GLY A 60 4.15 -0.44 -6.35
N GLN A 61 3.92 -1.71 -6.09
CA GLN A 61 3.95 -2.77 -7.10
C GLN A 61 2.68 -2.84 -7.96
N ASN A 62 1.52 -2.65 -7.34
CA ASN A 62 0.23 -2.97 -7.98
C ASN A 62 -0.61 -1.72 -8.35
N CYS A 63 -0.45 -0.60 -7.62
CA CYS A 63 -1.38 0.53 -7.72
C CYS A 63 -0.79 1.77 -8.39
N THR A 64 0.52 2.03 -8.26
CA THR A 64 1.17 3.27 -8.73
C THR A 64 1.11 3.48 -10.23
N LYS A 65 0.85 2.43 -11.00
CA LYS A 65 0.64 2.52 -12.45
C LYS A 65 -0.48 3.51 -12.81
N CYS A 66 -1.56 3.48 -12.01
CA CYS A 66 -2.71 4.36 -12.15
C CYS A 66 -2.82 5.41 -11.02
N HIS A 67 -2.30 5.13 -9.81
CA HIS A 67 -2.40 5.97 -8.62
C HIS A 67 -1.04 6.51 -8.14
N ILE A 68 -0.41 7.40 -8.92
CA ILE A 68 0.86 8.03 -8.52
C ILE A 68 0.61 9.03 -7.38
N GLN A 69 1.25 8.81 -6.22
CA GLN A 69 1.05 9.64 -5.02
C GLN A 69 -0.43 9.83 -4.67
N GLY A 70 -1.23 8.79 -4.83
CA GLY A 70 -2.66 8.86 -4.56
C GLY A 70 -3.51 9.63 -5.59
N LYS A 71 -2.91 10.13 -6.68
CA LYS A 71 -3.63 10.80 -7.78
C LYS A 71 -4.04 9.78 -8.83
N THR A 72 -5.29 9.78 -9.24
CA THR A 72 -5.81 8.84 -10.22
C THR A 72 -5.63 9.36 -11.65
N LYS A 73 -4.80 8.69 -12.45
CA LYS A 73 -4.55 9.11 -13.84
C LYS A 73 -5.72 8.90 -14.77
N THR A 74 -6.51 7.87 -14.53
CA THR A 74 -7.65 7.48 -15.39
C THR A 74 -8.91 8.30 -15.10
N ASN A 75 -9.02 8.86 -13.89
CA ASN A 75 -10.07 9.79 -13.49
C ASN A 75 -9.50 10.86 -12.54
N PRO A 76 -9.01 11.99 -13.07
CA PRO A 76 -8.36 13.01 -12.26
C PRO A 76 -9.24 13.69 -11.20
N ASN A 77 -10.55 13.47 -11.26
CA ASN A 77 -11.50 14.06 -10.31
C ASN A 77 -11.72 13.18 -9.07
N VAL A 78 -11.10 12.00 -9.04
CA VAL A 78 -11.24 11.03 -7.94
C VAL A 78 -9.84 10.55 -7.55
N GLY A 79 -9.30 11.09 -6.47
CA GLY A 79 -8.00 10.69 -5.91
C GLY A 79 -8.15 9.85 -4.64
N LEU A 80 -7.04 9.69 -3.93
CA LEU A 80 -6.94 8.91 -2.69
C LEU A 80 -6.59 9.79 -1.48
N SER A 81 -6.93 11.09 -1.50
CA SER A 81 -6.87 11.90 -0.28
C SER A 81 -7.96 11.46 0.71
N LEU A 82 -7.78 11.74 2.01
CA LEU A 82 -8.80 11.40 3.00
C LEU A 82 -10.14 12.10 2.71
N GLU A 83 -10.12 13.31 2.14
CA GLU A 83 -11.32 14.03 1.74
C GLU A 83 -12.05 13.31 0.61
N GLU A 84 -11.32 12.89 -0.43
CA GLU A 84 -11.89 12.14 -1.57
C GLU A 84 -12.40 10.77 -1.14
N LEU A 85 -11.68 10.06 -0.28
CA LEU A 85 -12.13 8.77 0.27
C LEU A 85 -13.38 8.93 1.15
N ASN A 86 -13.47 10.02 1.93
CA ASN A 86 -14.65 10.33 2.75
C ASN A 86 -15.89 10.68 1.91
N GLY A 87 -15.70 11.32 0.75
CA GLY A 87 -16.79 11.73 -0.14
C GLY A 87 -17.37 10.62 -1.00
N ALA A 88 -16.75 9.43 -1.01
CA ALA A 88 -17.24 8.28 -1.77
C ALA A 88 -18.46 7.63 -1.10
N GLU A 89 -19.32 6.99 -1.90
CA GLU A 89 -20.42 6.16 -1.43
C GLU A 89 -20.22 4.69 -1.90
N PRO A 90 -20.14 3.70 -1.00
CA PRO A 90 -19.97 3.88 0.44
C PRO A 90 -18.64 4.55 0.79
N ARG A 91 -18.55 5.17 1.98
CA ARG A 91 -17.34 5.85 2.46
C ARG A 91 -16.13 4.89 2.50
N ARG A 92 -14.98 5.39 2.03
CA ARG A 92 -13.73 4.63 1.90
C ARG A 92 -12.60 5.20 2.79
N ASP A 93 -12.89 6.17 3.64
CA ASP A 93 -11.97 6.80 4.59
C ASP A 93 -11.78 6.02 5.89
N ASN A 94 -12.17 4.76 5.90
CA ASN A 94 -12.05 3.83 7.01
C ASN A 94 -11.57 2.46 6.53
N PHE A 95 -11.02 1.67 7.46
CA PHE A 95 -10.34 0.43 7.16
C PHE A 95 -11.26 -0.61 6.49
N GLU A 96 -12.42 -0.91 7.10
CA GLU A 96 -13.37 -1.88 6.56
C GLU A 96 -13.91 -1.47 5.18
N GLY A 97 -14.26 -0.19 5.00
CA GLY A 97 -14.76 0.32 3.73
C GLY A 97 -13.72 0.26 2.62
N LEU A 98 -12.45 0.46 2.95
CA LEU A 98 -11.39 0.38 1.96
C LEU A 98 -11.01 -1.06 1.60
N VAL A 99 -11.03 -1.99 2.57
CA VAL A 99 -10.85 -3.43 2.32
C VAL A 99 -11.98 -3.93 1.42
N ASP A 100 -13.24 -3.57 1.72
CA ASP A 100 -14.38 -3.94 0.85
C ASP A 100 -14.21 -3.41 -0.58
N TYR A 101 -13.77 -2.16 -0.73
CA TYR A 101 -13.52 -1.58 -2.04
C TYR A 101 -12.43 -2.31 -2.84
N LEU A 102 -11.37 -2.79 -2.18
CA LEU A 102 -10.31 -3.55 -2.85
C LEU A 102 -10.81 -4.89 -3.42
N GLN A 103 -11.85 -5.45 -2.82
CA GLN A 103 -12.49 -6.70 -3.27
C GLN A 103 -13.64 -6.42 -4.24
N ASN A 104 -14.45 -5.41 -3.96
CA ASN A 104 -15.71 -5.10 -4.64
C ASN A 104 -15.76 -3.64 -5.10
N PRO A 105 -14.88 -3.22 -6.04
CA PRO A 105 -14.81 -1.83 -6.45
C PRO A 105 -16.09 -1.35 -7.13
N THR A 106 -16.55 -0.16 -6.72
CA THR A 106 -17.71 0.54 -7.29
C THR A 106 -17.34 1.93 -7.77
N THR A 107 -18.22 2.57 -8.54
CA THR A 107 -18.12 3.99 -8.87
C THR A 107 -18.06 4.85 -7.59
N TYR A 108 -17.74 6.13 -7.74
CA TYR A 108 -17.58 7.03 -6.59
C TYR A 108 -18.90 7.24 -5.82
N ASP A 109 -20.01 7.22 -6.53
CA ASP A 109 -21.37 7.28 -6.01
C ASP A 109 -21.96 5.91 -5.57
N GLY A 110 -21.22 4.81 -5.81
CA GLY A 110 -21.62 3.46 -5.44
C GLY A 110 -22.68 2.81 -6.34
N GLU A 111 -23.12 3.49 -7.39
CA GLU A 111 -24.25 3.02 -8.22
C GLU A 111 -23.85 1.86 -9.13
N GLU A 112 -22.59 1.82 -9.63
CA GLU A 112 -22.13 0.81 -10.58
C GLU A 112 -20.92 0.03 -10.05
N THR A 113 -20.84 -1.25 -10.40
CA THR A 113 -19.66 -2.07 -10.09
C THR A 113 -18.54 -1.84 -11.09
N LEU A 114 -17.31 -1.76 -10.59
CA LEU A 114 -16.09 -1.62 -11.38
C LEU A 114 -15.25 -2.91 -11.42
N VAL A 115 -15.76 -4.05 -10.97
CA VAL A 115 -15.00 -5.31 -10.83
C VAL A 115 -14.38 -5.83 -12.13
N LEU A 116 -14.85 -5.38 -13.29
CA LEU A 116 -14.29 -5.71 -14.61
C LEU A 116 -13.28 -4.68 -15.13
N ILE A 117 -13.15 -3.52 -14.47
CA ILE A 117 -12.38 -2.37 -14.96
C ILE A 117 -11.29 -1.99 -13.98
N HIS A 118 -11.60 -1.99 -12.68
CA HIS A 118 -10.64 -1.67 -11.61
C HIS A 118 -10.00 -2.97 -11.09
N PRO A 119 -8.66 -3.04 -11.00
CA PRO A 119 -7.98 -4.21 -10.44
C PRO A 119 -8.48 -4.52 -9.03
N ASN A 120 -8.86 -5.77 -8.81
CA ASN A 120 -9.39 -6.27 -7.54
C ASN A 120 -9.08 -7.77 -7.38
N THR A 121 -9.10 -8.26 -6.15
CA THR A 121 -8.73 -9.65 -5.85
C THR A 121 -9.83 -10.64 -6.16
N SER A 122 -11.11 -10.21 -6.19
CA SER A 122 -12.23 -11.07 -6.56
C SER A 122 -12.18 -11.51 -8.03
N ARG A 123 -11.45 -10.76 -8.87
CA ARG A 123 -11.28 -11.04 -10.30
C ARG A 123 -9.80 -11.17 -10.70
N SER A 124 -9.01 -11.83 -9.87
CA SER A 124 -7.60 -12.15 -10.18
C SER A 124 -7.41 -13.02 -11.44
N ASP A 125 -8.50 -13.54 -12.00
CA ASP A 125 -8.54 -14.20 -13.31
C ASP A 125 -8.27 -13.22 -14.47
N ILE A 126 -8.69 -11.97 -14.36
CA ILE A 126 -8.46 -10.89 -15.34
C ILE A 126 -7.41 -9.87 -14.87
N PHE A 127 -7.07 -9.86 -13.58
CA PHE A 127 -6.03 -9.01 -12.98
C PHE A 127 -4.91 -9.88 -12.39
N PRO A 128 -4.06 -10.50 -13.24
CA PRO A 128 -3.05 -11.48 -12.80
C PRO A 128 -2.01 -10.92 -11.84
N GLU A 129 -1.80 -9.60 -11.80
CA GLU A 129 -0.95 -8.91 -10.85
C GLU A 129 -1.43 -9.06 -9.40
N LEU A 130 -2.73 -9.30 -9.18
CA LEU A 130 -3.33 -9.47 -7.86
C LEU A 130 -3.55 -10.95 -7.47
N LYS A 131 -3.13 -11.90 -8.33
CA LYS A 131 -3.37 -13.32 -8.10
C LYS A 131 -2.79 -13.86 -6.77
N ASN A 132 -1.70 -13.27 -6.30
CA ASN A 132 -1.02 -13.70 -5.08
C ASN A 132 -1.22 -12.71 -3.91
N VAL A 133 -2.14 -11.77 -4.04
CA VAL A 133 -2.50 -10.85 -2.96
C VAL A 133 -3.45 -11.60 -2.02
N SER A 134 -3.04 -11.75 -0.76
CA SER A 134 -3.84 -12.39 0.30
C SER A 134 -4.78 -11.38 0.98
N ALA A 135 -5.66 -11.87 1.85
CA ALA A 135 -6.51 -11.00 2.67
C ALA A 135 -5.68 -10.06 3.57
N GLU A 136 -4.59 -10.57 4.14
CA GLU A 136 -3.66 -9.78 4.96
C GLU A 136 -2.93 -8.71 4.12
N ASP A 137 -2.67 -8.99 2.83
CA ASP A 137 -2.11 -8.03 1.90
C ASP A 137 -3.11 -6.91 1.56
N GLU A 138 -4.40 -7.23 1.41
CA GLU A 138 -5.47 -6.22 1.24
C GLU A 138 -5.59 -5.32 2.47
N GLU A 139 -5.55 -5.91 3.66
CA GLU A 139 -5.54 -5.16 4.92
C GLU A 139 -4.32 -4.22 5.01
N ALA A 140 -3.15 -4.69 4.60
CA ALA A 140 -1.94 -3.88 4.55
C ALA A 140 -2.05 -2.74 3.53
N LEU A 141 -2.62 -2.99 2.36
CA LEU A 141 -2.93 -1.97 1.35
C LEU A 141 -3.88 -0.91 1.89
N ALA A 142 -5.00 -1.32 2.50
CA ALA A 142 -5.99 -0.42 3.09
C ALA A 142 -5.35 0.44 4.19
N GLY A 143 -4.58 -0.17 5.10
CA GLY A 143 -3.84 0.54 6.14
C GLY A 143 -2.89 1.58 5.58
N TYR A 144 -2.08 1.23 4.57
CA TYR A 144 -1.18 2.17 3.91
C TYR A 144 -1.92 3.33 3.24
N MET A 145 -2.99 3.06 2.50
CA MET A 145 -3.76 4.08 1.78
C MET A 145 -4.41 5.10 2.73
N LEU A 146 -4.80 4.70 3.95
CA LEU A 146 -5.34 5.61 4.98
C LEU A 146 -4.25 6.40 5.72
N ILE A 147 -3.01 5.92 5.73
CA ILE A 147 -1.90 6.56 6.43
C ILE A 147 -1.09 7.45 5.49
N ALA A 148 -0.90 7.06 4.24
CA ALA A 148 -0.10 7.80 3.25
C ALA A 148 -0.48 9.29 3.14
N PRO A 149 -1.76 9.71 3.15
CA PRO A 149 -2.14 11.11 3.15
C PRO A 149 -1.66 11.90 4.37
N LYS A 150 -1.43 11.22 5.49
CA LYS A 150 -0.92 11.86 6.73
C LYS A 150 0.60 12.03 6.70
N LEU A 151 1.30 11.22 5.88
CA LEU A 151 2.76 11.23 5.76
C LEU A 151 3.25 12.10 4.60
N ASP A 152 2.49 12.19 3.52
CA ASP A 152 2.84 12.97 2.32
C ASP A 152 1.76 14.04 2.04
N PRO A 153 2.05 15.33 2.27
CA PRO A 153 1.11 16.41 1.98
C PRO A 153 0.73 16.54 0.50
N LYS A 154 1.46 15.86 -0.41
CA LYS A 154 1.18 15.84 -1.86
C LYS A 154 0.34 14.66 -2.29
N TRP A 155 -0.05 13.81 -1.33
CA TRP A 155 -0.85 12.63 -1.61
C TRP A 155 -2.29 12.99 -1.99
N GLY A 156 -2.80 12.39 -3.03
CA GLY A 156 -4.15 12.66 -3.55
C GLY A 156 -4.25 13.93 -4.38
N GLY A 157 -5.46 14.42 -4.54
CA GLY A 157 -5.76 15.56 -5.37
C GLY A 157 -5.67 15.30 -6.87
N THR A 158 -5.82 16.36 -7.67
CA THR A 158 -5.83 16.26 -9.13
C THR A 158 -4.43 16.25 -9.73
N ILE A 159 -4.27 15.64 -10.91
CA ILE A 159 -3.04 15.66 -11.69
C ILE A 159 -2.81 17.02 -12.42
N TYR A 160 -3.79 17.91 -12.39
CA TYR A 160 -3.77 19.19 -13.12
C TYR A 160 -3.37 20.40 -12.27
N ASN A 161 -2.80 20.19 -11.08
CA ASN A 161 -2.28 21.27 -10.22
C ASN A 161 -0.77 21.32 -10.25
#